data_419d936c340879629d17679af044db66
#
_entry.id   419d936c340879629d17679af044db66
#
_cell.length_a   1.000
_cell.length_b   1.000
_cell.length_c   1.000
_cell.angle_alpha   90.00
_cell.angle_beta   90.00
_cell.angle_gamma   90.00
#
_symmetry.space_group_name_H-M   'P 1'
#
loop_
_entity.id
_entity.type
_entity.pdbx_description
1 polymer ?
#
loop_
_entity_poly.entity_id
_entity_poly.type
_entity_poly.pdbx_seq_one_letter_code
_entity_poly.pdbx_strand_id
1 'polypeptide(L)'
;MNYLGHLLVLPDSGLIALGNLLVDFVKGRLDSIADPQLRLGVALHRELDRYTDQHPLVRAAIARISSPRRRVAGVLIDVFFDHFYAQSIDIDALRRPLLPHLAALPAPLQSLPERMITSHWFGAYATPSGIGAVLHRMEQRRGRPLGLSGAEQELSSHYQHCEDAALAFLPDAIAFTRETLLRLQSASLAGPPPAAAAVSSADPPQTS
;
A
#
# COMPACT_ATOMS: atom_id res chain seq x y z
N MET A 1 -4.58 -2.49 -0.06
CA MET A 1 -4.80 -1.39 -1.05
C MET A 1 -3.72 -1.46 -2.11
N ASN A 2 -3.98 -1.06 -3.38
CA ASN A 2 -2.97 -1.08 -4.42
C ASN A 2 -2.37 0.33 -4.66
N TYR A 3 -1.54 0.51 -5.68
CA TYR A 3 -0.63 1.66 -5.87
C TYR A 3 -1.31 3.03 -5.92
N LEU A 4 -2.42 3.18 -6.67
CA LEU A 4 -3.11 4.48 -6.76
C LEU A 4 -3.77 4.87 -5.44
N GLY A 5 -4.41 3.91 -4.77
CA GLY A 5 -4.96 4.14 -3.46
C GLY A 5 -3.92 4.63 -2.46
N HIS A 6 -2.73 3.99 -2.43
CA HIS A 6 -1.62 4.41 -1.57
C HIS A 6 -1.09 5.82 -1.88
N LEU A 7 -1.10 6.23 -3.14
CA LEU A 7 -0.71 7.59 -3.53
C LEU A 7 -1.78 8.63 -3.17
N LEU A 8 -3.06 8.30 -3.40
CA LEU A 8 -4.17 9.22 -3.16
C LEU A 8 -4.33 9.65 -1.70
N VAL A 9 -4.00 8.77 -0.77
CA VAL A 9 -4.11 9.08 0.65
C VAL A 9 -3.00 10.03 1.15
N LEU A 10 -1.95 10.27 0.33
CA LEU A 10 -0.76 11.07 0.66
C LEU A 10 -0.29 11.96 -0.51
N PRO A 11 -1.14 12.82 -1.10
CA PRO A 11 -0.82 13.46 -2.38
C PRO A 11 0.43 14.34 -2.38
N ASP A 12 0.77 15.00 -1.28
CA ASP A 12 1.87 16.00 -1.24
C ASP A 12 3.01 15.62 -0.29
N SER A 13 3.16 14.34 0.01
CA SER A 13 4.06 13.88 1.08
C SER A 13 5.46 13.42 0.61
N GLY A 14 5.86 13.69 -0.62
CA GLY A 14 7.23 13.47 -1.12
C GLY A 14 7.80 12.08 -0.84
N LEU A 15 8.90 12.01 -0.07
CA LEU A 15 9.55 10.74 0.28
C LEU A 15 8.66 9.81 1.13
N ILE A 16 7.73 10.34 1.92
CA ILE A 16 6.78 9.52 2.69
C ILE A 16 5.85 8.79 1.71
N ALA A 17 5.31 9.51 0.71
CA ALA A 17 4.46 8.90 -0.32
C ALA A 17 5.23 7.86 -1.15
N LEU A 18 6.50 8.12 -1.50
CA LEU A 18 7.36 7.13 -2.15
C LEU A 18 7.61 5.91 -1.26
N GLY A 19 7.89 6.08 0.02
CA GLY A 19 8.03 4.99 0.98
C GLY A 19 6.76 4.15 1.07
N ASN A 20 5.59 4.80 1.08
CA ASN A 20 4.29 4.14 1.07
C ASN A 20 4.05 3.34 -0.24
N LEU A 21 4.49 3.86 -1.38
CA LEU A 21 4.35 3.19 -2.68
C LEU A 21 5.28 1.98 -2.85
N LEU A 22 6.47 2.03 -2.24
CA LEU A 22 7.60 1.13 -2.56
C LEU A 22 7.72 -0.10 -1.66
N VAL A 23 6.80 -0.32 -0.73
CA VAL A 23 6.88 -1.41 0.26
C VAL A 23 7.12 -2.77 -0.38
N ASP A 24 6.46 -3.07 -1.49
CA ASP A 24 6.62 -4.36 -2.20
C ASP A 24 8.05 -4.60 -2.73
N PHE A 25 8.85 -3.55 -2.81
CA PHE A 25 10.22 -3.55 -3.35
C PHE A 25 11.29 -3.39 -2.27
N VAL A 26 10.89 -2.96 -1.07
CA VAL A 26 11.77 -2.85 0.10
C VAL A 26 11.75 -4.17 0.86
N LYS A 27 12.78 -4.99 0.64
CA LYS A 27 12.97 -6.23 1.41
C LYS A 27 13.68 -5.93 2.73
N GLY A 28 13.22 -6.53 3.81
CA GLY A 28 13.90 -6.48 5.10
C GLY A 28 13.16 -5.71 6.20
N ARG A 29 13.89 -5.39 7.27
CA ARG A 29 13.35 -4.70 8.45
C ARG A 29 13.26 -3.19 8.17
N LEU A 30 12.30 -2.52 8.79
CA LEU A 30 12.16 -1.05 8.72
C LEU A 30 13.45 -0.32 9.11
N ASP A 31 14.16 -0.82 10.12
CA ASP A 31 15.40 -0.22 10.62
C ASP A 31 16.55 -0.22 9.62
N SER A 32 16.47 -1.06 8.56
CA SER A 32 17.46 -1.07 7.47
C SER A 32 17.27 0.07 6.47
N ILE A 33 16.16 0.81 6.55
CA ILE A 33 15.89 1.97 5.68
C ILE A 33 16.52 3.20 6.36
N ALA A 34 17.59 3.73 5.76
CA ALA A 34 18.35 4.84 6.34
C ALA A 34 17.53 6.13 6.42
N ASP A 35 16.80 6.47 5.36
CA ASP A 35 16.00 7.70 5.31
C ASP A 35 14.74 7.59 6.20
N PRO A 36 14.55 8.51 7.18
CA PRO A 36 13.44 8.44 8.11
C PRO A 36 12.08 8.68 7.47
N GLN A 37 11.99 9.48 6.40
CA GLN A 37 10.73 9.73 5.69
C GLN A 37 10.31 8.52 4.86
N LEU A 38 11.24 7.87 4.18
CA LEU A 38 10.97 6.60 3.50
C LEU A 38 10.52 5.53 4.49
N ARG A 39 11.21 5.43 5.64
CA ARG A 39 10.86 4.50 6.71
C ARG A 39 9.45 4.74 7.25
N LEU A 40 9.10 6.00 7.45
CA LEU A 40 7.76 6.42 7.89
C LEU A 40 6.69 6.01 6.85
N GLY A 41 6.95 6.23 5.57
CA GLY A 41 6.07 5.81 4.49
C GLY A 41 5.84 4.30 4.45
N VAL A 42 6.91 3.51 4.63
CA VAL A 42 6.81 2.03 4.71
C VAL A 42 6.03 1.58 5.95
N ALA A 43 6.21 2.24 7.10
CA ALA A 43 5.44 1.94 8.30
C ALA A 43 3.96 2.23 8.10
N LEU A 44 3.66 3.39 7.49
CA LEU A 44 2.29 3.82 7.19
C LEU A 44 1.58 2.86 6.23
N HIS A 45 2.27 2.39 5.18
CA HIS A 45 1.72 1.38 4.26
C HIS A 45 1.20 0.15 5.01
N ARG A 46 2.01 -0.40 5.91
CA ARG A 46 1.64 -1.60 6.68
C ARG A 46 0.42 -1.39 7.57
N GLU A 47 0.28 -0.20 8.16
CA GLU A 47 -0.90 0.16 8.95
C GLU A 47 -2.14 0.30 8.05
N LEU A 48 -1.97 0.96 6.90
CA LEU A 48 -3.04 1.19 5.93
C LEU A 48 -3.55 -0.13 5.31
N ASP A 49 -2.65 -1.04 4.96
CA ASP A 49 -3.04 -2.37 4.45
C ASP A 49 -3.85 -3.14 5.50
N ARG A 50 -3.39 -3.12 6.75
CA ARG A 50 -4.11 -3.78 7.85
C ARG A 50 -5.50 -3.16 8.07
N TYR A 51 -5.62 -1.83 7.97
CA TYR A 51 -6.89 -1.12 8.05
C TYR A 51 -7.81 -1.50 6.89
N THR A 52 -7.28 -1.50 5.66
CA THR A 52 -7.99 -1.88 4.43
C THR A 52 -8.57 -3.29 4.54
N ASP A 53 -7.75 -4.27 4.94
CA ASP A 53 -8.17 -5.68 5.06
C ASP A 53 -9.30 -5.89 6.07
N GLN A 54 -9.40 -5.02 7.06
CA GLN A 54 -10.42 -5.10 8.12
C GLN A 54 -11.65 -4.25 7.84
N HIS A 55 -11.59 -3.35 6.87
CA HIS A 55 -12.65 -2.38 6.62
C HIS A 55 -13.93 -3.04 6.11
N PRO A 56 -15.12 -2.70 6.67
CA PRO A 56 -16.38 -3.37 6.30
C PRO A 56 -16.72 -3.30 4.81
N LEU A 57 -16.50 -2.15 4.16
CA LEU A 57 -16.75 -1.97 2.73
C LEU A 57 -15.86 -2.87 1.87
N VAL A 58 -14.57 -2.96 2.21
CA VAL A 58 -13.60 -3.82 1.51
C VAL A 58 -13.97 -5.28 1.69
N ARG A 59 -14.30 -5.70 2.90
CA ARG A 59 -14.72 -7.08 3.20
C ARG A 59 -16.03 -7.45 2.48
N ALA A 60 -16.98 -6.53 2.38
CA ALA A 60 -18.22 -6.72 1.64
C ALA A 60 -17.95 -6.91 0.14
N ALA A 61 -17.03 -6.11 -0.45
CA ALA A 61 -16.61 -6.26 -1.83
C ALA A 61 -15.90 -7.61 -2.07
N ILE A 62 -14.97 -7.99 -1.20
CA ILE A 62 -14.27 -9.29 -1.24
C ILE A 62 -15.27 -10.45 -1.21
N ALA A 63 -16.31 -10.38 -0.39
CA ALA A 63 -17.32 -11.43 -0.26
C ALA A 63 -18.13 -11.69 -1.55
N ARG A 64 -18.17 -10.72 -2.48
CA ARG A 64 -18.84 -10.84 -3.78
C ARG A 64 -18.05 -11.60 -4.82
N ILE A 65 -16.74 -11.68 -4.67
CA ILE A 65 -15.87 -12.39 -5.63
C ILE A 65 -16.23 -13.87 -5.67
N SER A 66 -16.31 -14.43 -6.87
CA SER A 66 -16.74 -15.80 -7.12
C SER A 66 -15.86 -16.83 -6.39
N SER A 67 -16.44 -17.99 -6.09
CA SER A 67 -15.77 -19.06 -5.36
C SER A 67 -14.42 -19.50 -5.95
N PRO A 68 -14.26 -19.66 -7.28
CA PRO A 68 -12.98 -20.03 -7.88
C PRO A 68 -11.85 -19.03 -7.62
N ARG A 69 -12.18 -17.75 -7.39
CA ARG A 69 -11.21 -16.65 -7.18
C ARG A 69 -11.10 -16.19 -5.73
N ARG A 70 -11.76 -16.87 -4.80
CA ARG A 70 -11.83 -16.51 -3.37
C ARG A 70 -10.44 -16.31 -2.73
N ARG A 71 -9.45 -17.10 -3.14
CA ARG A 71 -8.09 -17.05 -2.59
C ARG A 71 -7.33 -15.78 -2.95
N VAL A 72 -7.71 -15.13 -4.04
CA VAL A 72 -7.08 -13.90 -4.55
C VAL A 72 -8.01 -12.70 -4.48
N ALA A 73 -9.17 -12.84 -3.86
CA ALA A 73 -10.21 -11.82 -3.84
C ALA A 73 -9.73 -10.48 -3.27
N GLY A 74 -8.91 -10.49 -2.22
CA GLY A 74 -8.30 -9.27 -1.69
C GLY A 74 -7.46 -8.53 -2.74
N VAL A 75 -6.57 -9.25 -3.44
CA VAL A 75 -5.75 -8.67 -4.51
C VAL A 75 -6.61 -8.12 -5.65
N LEU A 76 -7.70 -8.81 -5.99
CA LEU A 76 -8.63 -8.34 -7.03
C LEU A 76 -9.30 -7.04 -6.62
N ILE A 77 -9.83 -6.97 -5.40
CA ILE A 77 -10.51 -5.76 -4.91
C ILE A 77 -9.53 -4.57 -4.81
N ASP A 78 -8.30 -4.78 -4.38
CA ASP A 78 -7.27 -3.75 -4.36
C ASP A 78 -7.01 -3.15 -5.75
N VAL A 79 -6.89 -4.02 -6.77
CA VAL A 79 -6.70 -3.61 -8.18
C VAL A 79 -7.97 -2.98 -8.75
N PHE A 80 -9.16 -3.47 -8.38
CA PHE A 80 -10.43 -2.93 -8.84
C PHE A 80 -10.71 -1.53 -8.25
N PHE A 81 -10.34 -1.29 -7.01
CA PHE A 81 -10.45 0.04 -6.41
C PHE A 81 -9.55 1.04 -7.13
N ASP A 82 -8.32 0.65 -7.48
CA ASP A 82 -7.43 1.49 -8.29
C ASP A 82 -8.03 1.82 -9.67
N HIS A 83 -8.86 0.94 -10.26
CA HIS A 83 -9.58 1.24 -11.49
C HIS A 83 -10.50 2.46 -11.34
N PHE A 84 -11.31 2.50 -10.30
CA PHE A 84 -12.23 3.62 -10.06
C PHE A 84 -11.48 4.90 -9.70
N TYR A 85 -10.41 4.79 -8.93
CA TYR A 85 -9.54 5.93 -8.65
C TYR A 85 -8.90 6.49 -9.91
N ALA A 86 -8.40 5.63 -10.81
CA ALA A 86 -7.79 6.06 -12.07
C ALA A 86 -8.74 6.83 -13.01
N GLN A 87 -10.05 6.59 -12.89
CA GLN A 87 -11.07 7.32 -13.68
C GLN A 87 -11.43 8.67 -13.07
N SER A 88 -11.21 8.85 -11.77
CA SER A 88 -11.72 10.00 -11.01
C SER A 88 -10.66 11.07 -10.76
N ILE A 89 -9.38 10.83 -11.10
CA ILE A 89 -8.26 11.70 -10.73
C ILE A 89 -7.39 12.08 -11.92
N ASP A 90 -6.73 13.24 -11.79
CA ASP A 90 -5.59 13.59 -12.64
C ASP A 90 -4.33 12.87 -12.13
N ILE A 91 -3.99 11.77 -12.80
CA ILE A 91 -2.81 10.96 -12.46
C ILE A 91 -1.52 11.77 -12.59
N ASP A 92 -1.44 12.72 -13.51
CA ASP A 92 -0.26 13.58 -13.68
C ASP A 92 -0.11 14.56 -12.52
N ALA A 93 -1.20 15.13 -12.03
CA ALA A 93 -1.17 15.94 -10.82
C ALA A 93 -0.71 15.14 -9.61
N LEU A 94 -1.12 13.87 -9.50
CA LEU A 94 -0.71 12.98 -8.40
C LEU A 94 0.78 12.59 -8.46
N ARG A 95 1.33 12.36 -9.66
CA ARG A 95 2.75 11.95 -9.83
C ARG A 95 3.73 13.11 -9.73
N ARG A 96 3.37 14.30 -10.20
CA ARG A 96 4.28 15.45 -10.33
C ARG A 96 5.02 15.79 -9.04
N PRO A 97 4.39 15.81 -7.85
CA PRO A 97 5.09 16.07 -6.59
C PRO A 97 6.15 15.02 -6.23
N LEU A 98 6.08 13.81 -6.80
CA LEU A 98 7.00 12.72 -6.49
C LEU A 98 8.30 12.78 -7.32
N LEU A 99 8.26 13.38 -8.50
CA LEU A 99 9.39 13.42 -9.43
C LEU A 99 10.70 13.96 -8.82
N PRO A 100 10.70 15.08 -8.05
CA PRO A 100 11.93 15.61 -7.44
C PRO A 100 12.58 14.65 -6.43
N HIS A 101 11.80 13.72 -5.87
CA HIS A 101 12.25 12.82 -4.80
C HIS A 101 12.81 11.49 -5.32
N LEU A 102 12.65 11.18 -6.61
CA LEU A 102 13.13 9.92 -7.19
C LEU A 102 14.65 9.75 -7.07
N ALA A 103 15.41 10.81 -7.27
CA ALA A 103 16.87 10.79 -7.17
C ALA A 103 17.38 10.52 -5.74
N ALA A 104 16.58 10.80 -4.72
CA ALA A 104 16.91 10.55 -3.33
C ALA A 104 16.71 9.09 -2.91
N LEU A 105 16.07 8.25 -3.76
CA LEU A 105 15.90 6.84 -3.47
C LEU A 105 17.23 6.10 -3.55
N PRO A 106 17.45 5.06 -2.70
CA PRO A 106 18.57 4.13 -2.86
C PRO A 106 18.60 3.52 -4.27
N ALA A 107 19.78 3.40 -4.87
CA ALA A 107 19.97 2.96 -6.26
C ALA A 107 19.15 1.72 -6.66
N PRO A 108 19.05 0.65 -5.84
CA PRO A 108 18.21 -0.51 -6.17
C PRO A 108 16.71 -0.23 -6.27
N LEU A 109 16.26 0.89 -5.70
CA LEU A 109 14.85 1.28 -5.66
C LEU A 109 14.49 2.37 -6.68
N GLN A 110 15.45 2.92 -7.42
CA GLN A 110 15.20 4.04 -8.34
C GLN A 110 14.46 3.62 -9.61
N SER A 111 14.86 2.52 -10.23
CA SER A 111 14.42 2.16 -11.58
C SER A 111 12.92 1.84 -11.69
N LEU A 112 12.30 1.31 -10.64
CA LEU A 112 10.90 0.90 -10.69
C LEU A 112 9.93 2.05 -10.40
N PRO A 113 10.11 2.85 -9.34
CA PRO A 113 9.30 4.06 -9.14
C PRO A 113 9.42 5.03 -10.30
N GLU A 114 10.62 5.21 -10.84
CA GLU A 114 10.82 6.01 -12.03
C GLU A 114 9.91 5.54 -13.16
N ARG A 115 9.91 4.24 -13.50
CA ARG A 115 9.02 3.68 -14.51
C ARG A 115 7.55 3.83 -14.17
N MET A 116 7.14 3.62 -12.92
CA MET A 116 5.75 3.79 -12.48
C MET A 116 5.29 5.24 -12.59
N ILE A 117 6.15 6.17 -12.19
CA ILE A 117 5.83 7.60 -12.10
C ILE A 117 6.00 8.29 -13.46
N THR A 118 6.99 7.92 -14.29
CA THR A 118 7.27 8.56 -15.58
C THR A 118 6.53 7.93 -16.77
N SER A 119 6.11 6.67 -16.67
CA SER A 119 5.39 5.98 -17.73
C SER A 119 3.86 6.10 -17.56
N HIS A 120 3.13 5.69 -18.59
CA HIS A 120 1.66 5.57 -18.54
C HIS A 120 1.18 4.34 -17.74
N TRP A 121 1.97 3.88 -16.76
CA TRP A 121 1.65 2.69 -15.96
C TRP A 121 0.27 2.77 -15.33
N PHE A 122 -0.03 3.88 -14.67
CA PHE A 122 -1.32 4.09 -14.01
C PHE A 122 -2.48 4.24 -14.99
N GLY A 123 -2.22 4.68 -16.24
CA GLY A 123 -3.23 4.74 -17.29
C GLY A 123 -3.84 3.37 -17.63
N ALA A 124 -3.10 2.28 -17.41
CA ALA A 124 -3.63 0.93 -17.60
C ALA A 124 -4.78 0.60 -16.65
N TYR A 125 -4.85 1.26 -15.49
CA TYR A 125 -5.95 1.04 -14.54
C TYR A 125 -7.27 1.70 -14.96
N ALA A 126 -7.26 2.66 -15.87
CA ALA A 126 -8.46 3.40 -16.26
C ALA A 126 -9.50 2.55 -17.05
N THR A 127 -9.12 1.39 -17.57
CA THR A 127 -10.02 0.54 -18.38
C THR A 127 -10.08 -0.90 -17.88
N PRO A 128 -11.21 -1.61 -18.00
CA PRO A 128 -11.31 -3.03 -17.63
C PRO A 128 -10.29 -3.92 -18.37
N SER A 129 -10.03 -3.68 -19.65
CA SER A 129 -9.01 -4.41 -20.42
C SER A 129 -7.60 -4.15 -19.89
N GLY A 130 -7.32 -2.93 -19.46
CA GLY A 130 -6.06 -2.58 -18.77
C GLY A 130 -5.92 -3.29 -17.44
N ILE A 131 -7.00 -3.43 -16.65
CA ILE A 131 -7.04 -4.24 -15.44
C ILE A 131 -6.69 -5.70 -15.75
N GLY A 132 -7.28 -6.29 -16.80
CA GLY A 132 -6.93 -7.63 -17.27
C GLY A 132 -5.43 -7.78 -17.56
N ALA A 133 -4.83 -6.80 -18.24
CA ALA A 133 -3.40 -6.78 -18.52
C ALA A 133 -2.54 -6.62 -17.25
N VAL A 134 -2.98 -5.84 -16.26
CA VAL A 134 -2.30 -5.70 -14.96
C VAL A 134 -2.32 -7.02 -14.21
N LEU A 135 -3.48 -7.65 -14.06
CA LEU A 135 -3.66 -8.92 -13.36
C LEU A 135 -2.87 -10.04 -14.01
N HIS A 136 -2.87 -10.11 -15.35
CA HIS A 136 -2.06 -11.07 -16.11
C HIS A 136 -0.56 -10.89 -15.81
N ARG A 137 -0.03 -9.66 -15.84
CA ARG A 137 1.37 -9.38 -15.51
C ARG A 137 1.71 -9.71 -14.05
N MET A 138 0.78 -9.48 -13.11
CA MET A 138 0.96 -9.88 -11.71
C MET A 138 1.10 -11.39 -11.57
N GLU A 139 0.27 -12.16 -12.26
CA GLU A 139 0.33 -13.64 -12.27
C GLU A 139 1.63 -14.15 -12.87
N GLN A 140 2.05 -13.59 -14.02
CA GLN A 140 3.31 -13.93 -14.68
C GLN A 140 4.53 -13.75 -13.75
N ARG A 141 4.58 -12.65 -13.00
CA ARG A 141 5.66 -12.39 -12.04
C ARG A 141 5.72 -13.39 -10.89
N ARG A 142 4.61 -14.03 -10.55
CA ARG A 142 4.54 -15.06 -9.50
C ARG A 142 5.01 -16.43 -9.99
N GLY A 143 5.14 -16.64 -11.30
CA GLY A 143 5.64 -17.90 -11.90
C GLY A 143 4.72 -19.10 -11.71
N ARG A 144 3.47 -18.89 -11.27
CA ARG A 144 2.47 -19.94 -11.07
C ARG A 144 1.04 -19.39 -11.26
N PRO A 145 0.10 -20.21 -11.73
CA PRO A 145 -1.29 -19.79 -11.86
C PRO A 145 -1.90 -19.52 -10.48
N LEU A 146 -2.44 -18.33 -10.29
CA LEU A 146 -3.12 -17.89 -9.08
C LEU A 146 -4.60 -17.62 -9.31
N GLY A 147 -5.06 -17.59 -10.58
CA GLY A 147 -6.41 -17.24 -10.96
C GLY A 147 -6.62 -15.72 -11.09
N LEU A 148 -5.54 -14.95 -11.30
CA LEU A 148 -5.63 -13.51 -11.55
C LEU A 148 -5.96 -13.20 -13.01
N SER A 149 -5.39 -13.96 -13.97
CA SER A 149 -5.68 -13.79 -15.39
C SER A 149 -7.16 -14.03 -15.68
N GLY A 150 -7.78 -13.14 -16.47
CA GLY A 150 -9.21 -13.19 -16.78
C GLY A 150 -10.14 -12.72 -15.65
N ALA A 151 -9.58 -12.21 -14.54
CA ALA A 151 -10.39 -11.77 -13.41
C ALA A 151 -11.04 -10.38 -13.60
N GLU A 152 -10.72 -9.66 -14.66
CA GLU A 152 -11.47 -8.47 -15.09
C GLU A 152 -12.96 -8.74 -15.33
N GLN A 153 -13.33 -10.00 -15.55
CA GLN A 153 -14.73 -10.42 -15.63
C GLN A 153 -15.47 -10.27 -14.29
N GLU A 154 -14.79 -10.50 -13.17
CA GLU A 154 -15.35 -10.25 -11.83
C GLU A 154 -15.64 -8.75 -11.64
N LEU A 155 -14.73 -7.87 -12.10
CA LEU A 155 -14.97 -6.42 -12.11
C LEU A 155 -16.22 -6.09 -12.89
N SER A 156 -16.36 -6.61 -14.12
CA SER A 156 -17.52 -6.35 -14.97
C SER A 156 -18.83 -6.86 -14.35
N SER A 157 -18.79 -8.01 -13.68
CA SER A 157 -19.98 -8.62 -13.05
C SER A 157 -20.44 -7.88 -11.77
N HIS A 158 -19.53 -7.17 -11.11
CA HIS A 158 -19.78 -6.48 -9.82
C HIS A 158 -19.44 -4.99 -9.89
N TYR A 159 -19.43 -4.39 -11.08
CA TYR A 159 -18.90 -3.07 -11.37
C TYR A 159 -19.42 -2.01 -10.41
N GLN A 160 -20.75 -1.78 -10.37
CA GLN A 160 -21.35 -0.74 -9.54
C GLN A 160 -21.07 -0.95 -8.06
N HIS A 161 -21.14 -2.20 -7.59
CA HIS A 161 -20.86 -2.50 -6.19
C HIS A 161 -19.40 -2.20 -5.81
N CYS A 162 -18.46 -2.53 -6.69
CA CYS A 162 -17.04 -2.22 -6.46
C CYS A 162 -16.78 -0.71 -6.54
N GLU A 163 -17.44 0.01 -7.45
CA GLU A 163 -17.36 1.46 -7.55
C GLU A 163 -17.85 2.14 -6.28
N ASP A 164 -19.08 1.82 -5.84
CA ASP A 164 -19.68 2.38 -4.62
C ASP A 164 -18.78 2.12 -3.41
N ALA A 165 -18.25 0.90 -3.28
CA ALA A 165 -17.36 0.53 -2.19
C ALA A 165 -16.03 1.30 -2.24
N ALA A 166 -15.42 1.44 -3.42
CA ALA A 166 -14.15 2.15 -3.59
C ALA A 166 -14.28 3.64 -3.25
N LEU A 167 -15.32 4.28 -3.78
CA LEU A 167 -15.56 5.72 -3.57
C LEU A 167 -15.95 6.02 -2.11
N ALA A 168 -16.73 5.15 -1.48
CA ALA A 168 -17.10 5.31 -0.07
C ALA A 168 -15.92 5.01 0.88
N PHE A 169 -15.01 4.10 0.52
CA PHE A 169 -13.85 3.74 1.33
C PHE A 169 -12.75 4.81 1.33
N LEU A 170 -12.55 5.54 0.23
CA LEU A 170 -11.44 6.47 0.07
C LEU A 170 -11.39 7.59 1.15
N PRO A 171 -12.50 8.26 1.52
CA PRO A 171 -12.51 9.25 2.60
C PRO A 171 -12.05 8.66 3.95
N ASP A 172 -12.49 7.46 4.28
CA ASP A 172 -12.11 6.77 5.52
C ASP A 172 -10.61 6.41 5.52
N ALA A 173 -10.08 5.95 4.38
CA ALA A 173 -8.65 5.68 4.21
C ALA A 173 -7.80 6.95 4.35
N ILE A 174 -8.26 8.10 3.81
CA ILE A 174 -7.58 9.40 3.95
C ILE A 174 -7.56 9.83 5.42
N ALA A 175 -8.70 9.73 6.12
CA ALA A 175 -8.80 10.11 7.52
C ALA A 175 -7.88 9.25 8.39
N PHE A 176 -7.93 7.92 8.23
CA PHE A 176 -7.07 6.97 8.91
C PHE A 176 -5.58 7.25 8.65
N THR A 177 -5.21 7.55 7.40
CA THR A 177 -3.83 7.84 7.01
C THR A 177 -3.30 9.07 7.71
N ARG A 178 -4.08 10.17 7.77
CA ARG A 178 -3.70 11.41 8.45
C ARG A 178 -3.45 11.19 9.94
N GLU A 179 -4.37 10.51 10.62
CA GLU A 179 -4.24 10.19 12.04
C GLU A 179 -3.02 9.30 12.31
N THR A 180 -2.86 8.26 11.52
CA THR A 180 -1.73 7.32 11.66
C THR A 180 -0.40 7.99 11.40
N LEU A 181 -0.30 8.88 10.41
CA LEU A 181 0.90 9.64 10.10
C LEU A 181 1.32 10.52 11.28
N LEU A 182 0.38 11.26 11.88
CA LEU A 182 0.65 12.09 13.06
C LEU A 182 1.14 11.24 14.24
N ARG A 183 0.51 10.10 14.49
CA ARG A 183 0.91 9.17 15.55
C ARG A 183 2.32 8.62 15.33
N LEU A 184 2.65 8.21 14.12
CA LEU A 184 3.97 7.66 13.78
C LEU A 184 5.07 8.73 13.87
N GLN A 185 4.79 9.97 13.45
CA GLN A 185 5.71 11.10 13.57
C GLN A 185 5.99 11.42 15.04
N SER A 186 4.97 11.49 15.88
CA SER A 186 5.11 11.73 17.32
C SER A 186 5.92 10.64 18.01
N ALA A 187 5.69 9.37 17.67
CA ALA A 187 6.46 8.25 18.19
C ALA A 187 7.95 8.30 17.77
N SER A 188 8.22 8.75 16.53
CA SER A 188 9.60 8.92 16.04
C SER A 188 10.36 10.02 16.78
N LEU A 189 9.68 11.08 17.20
CA LEU A 189 10.26 12.18 17.97
C LEU A 189 10.50 11.81 19.45
N ALA A 190 9.70 10.92 20.02
CA ALA A 190 9.82 10.50 21.43
C ALA A 190 11.03 9.58 21.70
N GLY A 191 11.70 9.07 20.66
CA GLY A 191 12.81 8.12 20.81
C GLY A 191 12.35 6.72 21.28
N PRO A 192 13.26 5.73 21.29
CA PRO A 192 12.96 4.43 21.87
C PRO A 192 12.71 4.56 23.38
N PRO A 193 11.78 3.79 23.97
CA PRO A 193 11.58 3.79 25.41
C PRO A 193 12.92 3.46 26.11
N PRO A 194 13.21 4.07 27.27
CA PRO A 194 14.42 3.75 28.00
C PRO A 194 14.46 2.24 28.25
N ALA A 195 15.60 1.62 27.92
CA ALA A 195 15.79 0.20 28.16
C ALA A 195 15.44 -0.07 29.61
N ALA A 196 14.46 -0.94 29.85
CA ALA A 196 14.09 -1.35 31.21
C ALA A 196 15.37 -1.79 31.91
N ALA A 197 15.77 -1.07 32.98
CA ALA A 197 16.93 -1.40 33.77
C ALA A 197 16.78 -2.85 34.20
N ALA A 198 17.72 -3.69 33.78
CA ALA A 198 17.78 -5.09 34.20
C ALA A 198 17.88 -5.05 35.75
N VAL A 199 16.81 -5.48 36.39
CA VAL A 199 16.82 -5.68 37.85
C VAL A 199 17.80 -6.83 38.06
N SER A 200 19.02 -6.48 38.46
CA SER A 200 20.02 -7.43 38.96
C SER A 200 19.41 -8.10 40.18
N SER A 201 18.98 -9.35 40.01
CA SER A 201 18.68 -10.22 41.16
C SER A 201 19.98 -10.52 41.89
N ALA A 202 20.21 -9.79 42.99
CA ALA A 202 21.26 -10.11 43.94
C ALA A 202 20.97 -11.51 44.50
N ASP A 203 21.95 -12.41 44.41
CA ASP A 203 21.93 -13.70 45.08
C ASP A 203 21.78 -13.53 46.59
N PRO A 204 21.00 -14.37 47.29
CA PRO A 204 20.92 -14.37 48.72
C PRO A 204 22.24 -14.90 49.35
N PRO A 205 22.69 -14.39 50.50
CA PRO A 205 23.92 -14.84 51.15
C PRO A 205 23.78 -16.30 51.60
N GLN A 206 24.77 -17.13 51.28
CA GLN A 206 24.89 -18.48 51.79
C GLN A 206 25.33 -18.38 53.26
N THR A 207 24.51 -18.85 54.20
CA THR A 207 24.86 -19.07 55.58
C THR A 207 25.48 -20.45 55.76
N SER A 208 26.66 -20.45 56.31
CA SER A 208 27.42 -21.62 56.81
C SER A 208 26.74 -22.29 57.98
#